data_808c90440c06e96eae902c673965a400
#
_entry.id   808c90440c06e96eae902c673965a400
#
_cell.length_a   1.000
_cell.length_b   1.000
_cell.length_c   1.000
_cell.angle_alpha   90.00
_cell.angle_beta   90.00
_cell.angle_gamma   90.00
#
_symmetry.space_group_name_H-M   'P 1'
#
loop_
_entity.id
_entity.type
_entity.pdbx_description
1 polymer ?
#
loop_
_entity_poly.entity_id
_entity_poly.type
_entity_poly.pdbx_seq_one_letter_code
_entity_poly.pdbx_strand_id
1 'polypeptide(L)'
;PNRIYKLFPQFDVTDGHESGLGEIKEMLKFDAIFHTFYSLLEEVAAARPFVIVFEDLQWMDPFSLSLLTSLILHQKSHRFLFFLTARSSEDKDFQQFVSTVSMYEKVHRVELLPLTKDTVKAVSEASQPGVPLTDDIISQLLADSEGNLFLLKEYLMALKTTGSLDNLTENVRTIFRNGCAALSDEER
;
A
#
# COMPACT_ATOMS: atom_id res chain seq x y z
N PRO A 1 -21.04 -15.73 -16.69
CA PRO A 1 -19.66 -15.60 -17.16
C PRO A 1 -19.47 -14.43 -18.15
N ASN A 2 -20.52 -14.03 -18.91
CA ASN A 2 -20.38 -13.02 -19.96
C ASN A 2 -20.39 -11.55 -19.50
N ARG A 3 -20.64 -11.24 -18.22
CA ARG A 3 -20.68 -9.86 -17.73
C ARG A 3 -19.29 -9.25 -17.56
N ILE A 4 -18.29 -10.04 -17.21
CA ILE A 4 -16.90 -9.56 -17.00
C ILE A 4 -16.26 -9.11 -18.32
N TYR A 5 -16.55 -9.80 -19.44
CA TYR A 5 -16.02 -9.42 -20.77
C TYR A 5 -16.64 -8.13 -21.33
N LYS A 6 -17.84 -7.73 -20.84
CA LYS A 6 -18.45 -6.44 -21.18
C LYS A 6 -17.82 -5.26 -20.41
N LEU A 7 -17.10 -5.53 -19.32
CA LEU A 7 -16.43 -4.50 -18.50
C LEU A 7 -15.11 -4.02 -19.10
N PHE A 8 -14.54 -4.81 -19.99
CA PHE A 8 -13.32 -4.45 -20.71
C PHE A 8 -13.57 -4.49 -22.22
N PRO A 9 -14.40 -3.58 -22.78
CA PRO A 9 -14.34 -3.36 -24.22
C PRO A 9 -12.90 -2.92 -24.49
N GLN A 10 -12.20 -3.64 -25.37
CA GLN A 10 -10.92 -3.18 -25.87
C GLN A 10 -11.06 -1.69 -26.18
N PHE A 11 -10.14 -0.89 -25.66
CA PHE A 11 -10.13 0.54 -25.88
C PHE A 11 -9.98 0.79 -27.39
N ASP A 12 -11.09 0.90 -28.09
CA ASP A 12 -11.10 1.43 -29.45
C ASP A 12 -10.95 2.93 -29.33
N VAL A 13 -9.70 3.37 -29.39
CA VAL A 13 -9.34 4.77 -29.59
C VAL A 13 -9.60 5.07 -31.07
N THR A 14 -10.84 5.40 -31.39
CA THR A 14 -11.13 6.05 -32.66
C THR A 14 -11.25 7.54 -32.43
N ASP A 15 -10.26 8.26 -32.94
CA ASP A 15 -10.22 9.72 -33.07
C ASP A 15 -11.54 10.30 -33.55
N GLY A 16 -11.98 11.38 -32.86
CA GLY A 16 -13.13 12.17 -33.31
C GLY A 16 -13.46 13.30 -32.35
N HIS A 17 -12.99 14.48 -32.65
CA HIS A 17 -13.33 15.76 -32.04
C HIS A 17 -14.83 15.96 -31.87
N GLU A 18 -15.36 15.76 -30.66
CA GLU A 18 -16.60 16.39 -30.18
C GLU A 18 -16.49 16.49 -28.65
N SER A 19 -16.01 17.63 -28.17
CA SER A 19 -15.61 17.81 -26.76
C SER A 19 -16.71 17.66 -25.70
N GLY A 20 -17.96 17.74 -26.03
CA GLY A 20 -19.07 17.59 -25.08
C GLY A 20 -19.65 16.18 -25.02
N LEU A 21 -19.77 15.52 -26.16
CA LEU A 21 -20.29 14.15 -26.26
C LEU A 21 -19.28 13.10 -25.76
N GLY A 22 -17.97 13.39 -25.88
CA GLY A 22 -16.90 12.58 -25.37
C GLY A 22 -16.92 12.47 -23.84
N GLU A 23 -17.01 13.59 -23.15
CA GLU A 23 -17.07 13.66 -21.69
C GLU A 23 -18.29 12.95 -21.11
N ILE A 24 -19.48 13.14 -21.73
CA ILE A 24 -20.69 12.43 -21.32
C ILE A 24 -20.54 10.92 -21.51
N LYS A 25 -19.91 10.48 -22.58
CA LYS A 25 -19.68 9.06 -22.88
C LYS A 25 -18.71 8.42 -21.90
N GLU A 26 -17.65 9.14 -21.49
CA GLU A 26 -16.71 8.69 -20.47
C GLU A 26 -17.35 8.63 -19.08
N MET A 27 -18.13 9.63 -18.72
CA MET A 27 -18.89 9.66 -17.46
C MET A 27 -19.89 8.49 -17.38
N LEU A 28 -20.63 8.20 -18.46
CA LEU A 28 -21.53 7.04 -18.51
C LEU A 28 -20.80 5.70 -18.44
N LYS A 29 -19.57 5.62 -18.98
CA LYS A 29 -18.72 4.43 -18.83
C LYS A 29 -18.27 4.25 -17.40
N PHE A 30 -17.81 5.34 -16.74
CA PHE A 30 -17.40 5.30 -15.34
C PHE A 30 -18.54 4.83 -14.45
N ASP A 31 -19.74 5.41 -14.60
CA ASP A 31 -20.93 5.03 -13.83
C ASP A 31 -21.30 3.56 -14.01
N ALA A 32 -21.25 3.07 -15.25
CA ALA A 32 -21.53 1.68 -15.54
C ALA A 32 -20.53 0.73 -14.87
N ILE A 33 -19.23 1.09 -14.87
CA ILE A 33 -18.16 0.34 -14.20
C ILE A 33 -18.39 0.37 -12.69
N PHE A 34 -18.59 1.56 -12.14
CA PHE A 34 -18.85 1.74 -10.71
C PHE A 34 -20.03 0.88 -10.24
N HIS A 35 -21.19 1.00 -10.89
CA HIS A 35 -22.36 0.24 -10.51
C HIS A 35 -22.18 -1.27 -10.64
N THR A 36 -21.41 -1.72 -11.61
CA THR A 36 -21.13 -3.15 -11.77
C THR A 36 -20.24 -3.67 -10.65
N PHE A 37 -19.15 -2.96 -10.34
CA PHE A 37 -18.28 -3.33 -9.21
C PHE A 37 -19.03 -3.25 -7.89
N TYR A 38 -19.74 -2.17 -7.64
CA TYR A 38 -20.51 -1.99 -6.41
C TYR A 38 -21.53 -3.11 -6.22
N SER A 39 -22.32 -3.44 -7.25
CA SER A 39 -23.29 -4.54 -7.18
C SER A 39 -22.65 -5.90 -6.94
N LEU A 40 -21.47 -6.15 -7.54
CA LEU A 40 -20.71 -7.37 -7.31
C LEU A 40 -20.25 -7.47 -5.85
N LEU A 41 -19.71 -6.37 -5.29
CA LEU A 41 -19.26 -6.34 -3.89
C LEU A 41 -20.43 -6.57 -2.92
N GLU A 42 -21.57 -5.96 -3.16
CA GLU A 42 -22.79 -6.15 -2.36
C GLU A 42 -23.31 -7.61 -2.46
N GLU A 43 -23.29 -8.22 -3.64
CA GLU A 43 -23.70 -9.60 -3.86
C GLU A 43 -22.80 -10.58 -3.10
N VAL A 44 -21.47 -10.38 -3.17
CA VAL A 44 -20.49 -11.19 -2.41
C VAL A 44 -20.68 -10.97 -0.91
N ALA A 45 -20.86 -9.72 -0.47
CA ALA A 45 -21.07 -9.37 0.93
C ALA A 45 -22.38 -9.98 1.49
N ALA A 46 -23.41 -10.11 0.67
CA ALA A 46 -24.65 -10.77 1.08
C ALA A 46 -24.41 -12.24 1.46
N ALA A 47 -23.50 -12.93 0.77
CA ALA A 47 -23.16 -14.31 1.05
C ALA A 47 -22.28 -14.42 2.32
N ARG A 48 -21.22 -13.62 2.43
CA ARG A 48 -20.30 -13.61 3.58
C ARG A 48 -19.56 -12.28 3.71
N PRO A 49 -19.24 -11.83 4.94
CA PRO A 49 -18.36 -10.68 5.15
C PRO A 49 -16.96 -10.95 4.61
N PHE A 50 -16.30 -9.90 4.08
CA PHE A 50 -14.95 -9.99 3.54
C PHE A 50 -14.17 -8.68 3.68
N VAL A 51 -12.87 -8.76 3.50
CA VAL A 51 -11.95 -7.62 3.45
C VAL A 51 -11.29 -7.59 2.08
N ILE A 52 -11.19 -6.41 1.49
CA ILE A 52 -10.42 -6.17 0.27
C ILE A 52 -9.17 -5.41 0.70
N VAL A 53 -8.01 -5.95 0.33
CA VAL A 53 -6.72 -5.32 0.62
C VAL A 53 -6.15 -4.76 -0.68
N PHE A 54 -5.84 -3.47 -0.68
CA PHE A 54 -5.07 -2.81 -1.73
C PHE A 54 -3.74 -2.36 -1.13
N GLU A 55 -2.66 -2.85 -1.68
CA GLU A 55 -1.32 -2.48 -1.24
C GLU A 55 -0.69 -1.49 -2.21
N ASP A 56 0.17 -0.62 -1.67
CA ASP A 56 0.97 0.33 -2.45
C ASP A 56 0.14 1.27 -3.37
N LEU A 57 -0.94 1.84 -2.82
CA LEU A 57 -1.87 2.70 -3.58
C LEU A 57 -1.21 3.88 -4.29
N GLN A 58 -0.02 4.29 -3.87
CA GLN A 58 0.72 5.38 -4.53
C GLN A 58 1.09 5.06 -5.99
N TRP A 59 0.96 3.79 -6.42
CA TRP A 59 1.19 3.36 -7.80
C TRP A 59 -0.10 3.16 -8.60
N MET A 60 -1.26 3.40 -7.97
CA MET A 60 -2.55 3.21 -8.63
C MET A 60 -2.82 4.35 -9.61
N ASP A 61 -3.35 4.02 -10.79
CA ASP A 61 -3.71 4.99 -11.81
C ASP A 61 -4.89 5.88 -11.39
N PRO A 62 -5.03 7.10 -11.97
CA PRO A 62 -6.05 8.07 -11.57
C PRO A 62 -7.48 7.56 -11.73
N PHE A 63 -7.77 6.75 -12.75
CA PHE A 63 -9.10 6.18 -12.96
C PHE A 63 -9.46 5.19 -11.85
N SER A 64 -8.52 4.30 -11.50
CA SER A 64 -8.69 3.33 -10.43
C SER A 64 -8.82 4.01 -9.05
N LEU A 65 -8.06 5.09 -8.79
CA LEU A 65 -8.20 5.91 -7.58
C LEU A 65 -9.60 6.55 -7.50
N SER A 66 -10.10 7.08 -8.61
CA SER A 66 -11.44 7.67 -8.69
C SER A 66 -12.53 6.64 -8.44
N LEU A 67 -12.39 5.44 -9.02
CA LEU A 67 -13.32 4.33 -8.82
C LEU A 67 -13.31 3.87 -7.35
N LEU A 68 -12.13 3.69 -6.76
CA LEU A 68 -11.97 3.31 -5.37
C LEU A 68 -12.57 4.37 -4.43
N THR A 69 -12.33 5.66 -4.71
CA THR A 69 -12.95 6.78 -3.98
C THR A 69 -14.47 6.64 -4.00
N SER A 70 -15.05 6.43 -5.17
CA SER A 70 -16.51 6.29 -5.32
C SER A 70 -17.04 5.07 -4.56
N LEU A 71 -16.33 3.93 -4.60
CA LEU A 71 -16.70 2.72 -3.86
C LEU A 71 -16.68 2.95 -2.35
N ILE A 72 -15.67 3.64 -1.82
CA ILE A 72 -15.55 3.95 -0.40
C ILE A 72 -16.66 4.90 0.04
N LEU A 73 -16.87 6.01 -0.68
CA LEU A 73 -17.83 7.04 -0.28
C LEU A 73 -19.28 6.58 -0.39
N HIS A 74 -19.60 5.69 -1.32
CA HIS A 74 -20.96 5.18 -1.51
C HIS A 74 -21.24 3.87 -0.79
N GLN A 75 -20.26 3.34 -0.02
CA GLN A 75 -20.45 2.09 0.72
C GLN A 75 -21.58 2.21 1.75
N LYS A 76 -22.61 1.41 1.57
CA LYS A 76 -23.77 1.30 2.47
C LYS A 76 -23.69 0.07 3.35
N SER A 77 -23.14 -1.02 2.83
CA SER A 77 -22.98 -2.28 3.55
C SER A 77 -21.87 -2.18 4.59
N HIS A 78 -22.09 -2.80 5.75
CA HIS A 78 -21.07 -2.97 6.79
C HIS A 78 -20.45 -4.36 6.76
N ARG A 79 -20.66 -5.12 5.68
CA ARG A 79 -20.24 -6.52 5.56
C ARG A 79 -18.95 -6.68 4.78
N PHE A 80 -18.38 -5.60 4.25
CA PHE A 80 -17.03 -5.62 3.68
C PHE A 80 -16.25 -4.38 4.10
N LEU A 81 -14.93 -4.53 4.13
CA LEU A 81 -13.97 -3.51 4.54
C LEU A 81 -12.90 -3.35 3.47
N PHE A 82 -12.54 -2.12 3.17
CA PHE A 82 -11.32 -1.79 2.43
C PHE A 82 -10.16 -1.60 3.41
N PHE A 83 -9.09 -2.35 3.21
CA PHE A 83 -7.82 -2.16 3.92
C PHE A 83 -6.78 -1.68 2.91
N LEU A 84 -6.27 -0.47 3.11
CA LEU A 84 -5.45 0.23 2.14
C LEU A 84 -4.08 0.51 2.73
N THR A 85 -3.00 0.21 1.99
CA THR A 85 -1.66 0.64 2.37
C THR A 85 -1.07 1.55 1.32
N ALA A 86 -0.30 2.54 1.77
CA ALA A 86 0.38 3.47 0.88
C ALA A 86 1.61 4.08 1.55
N ARG A 87 2.56 4.50 0.74
CA ARG A 87 3.65 5.39 1.15
C ARG A 87 3.28 6.84 0.85
N SER A 88 3.98 7.77 1.48
CA SER A 88 3.89 9.17 1.10
C SER A 88 4.27 9.35 -0.37
N SER A 89 3.47 10.10 -1.10
CA SER A 89 3.71 10.40 -2.51
C SER A 89 3.36 11.85 -2.79
N GLU A 90 4.11 12.48 -3.70
CA GLU A 90 3.83 13.84 -4.18
C GLU A 90 2.88 13.85 -5.40
N ASP A 91 2.46 12.67 -5.85
CA ASP A 91 1.48 12.53 -6.91
C ASP A 91 0.16 13.21 -6.54
N LYS A 92 -0.33 14.07 -7.43
CA LYS A 92 -1.50 14.92 -7.16
C LYS A 92 -2.79 14.13 -7.07
N ASP A 93 -2.95 13.10 -7.89
CA ASP A 93 -4.16 12.29 -7.92
C ASP A 93 -4.24 11.43 -6.67
N PHE A 94 -3.09 10.88 -6.24
CA PHE A 94 -3.01 10.16 -4.97
C PHE A 94 -3.27 11.08 -3.76
N GLN A 95 -2.71 12.29 -3.72
CA GLN A 95 -2.97 13.25 -2.64
C GLN A 95 -4.44 13.68 -2.60
N GLN A 96 -5.05 13.91 -3.78
CA GLN A 96 -6.48 14.20 -3.88
C GLN A 96 -7.32 13.03 -3.33
N PHE A 97 -6.98 11.80 -3.70
CA PHE A 97 -7.61 10.60 -3.16
C PHE A 97 -7.54 10.58 -1.62
N VAL A 98 -6.33 10.66 -1.05
CA VAL A 98 -6.11 10.63 0.40
C VAL A 98 -6.89 11.73 1.11
N SER A 99 -6.84 12.96 0.59
CA SER A 99 -7.56 14.10 1.15
C SER A 99 -9.08 13.87 1.15
N THR A 100 -9.62 13.38 0.04
CA THR A 100 -11.05 13.14 -0.14
C THR A 100 -11.56 12.04 0.80
N VAL A 101 -10.88 10.88 0.83
CA VAL A 101 -11.35 9.75 1.65
C VAL A 101 -11.13 10.01 3.15
N SER A 102 -10.10 10.77 3.54
CA SER A 102 -9.82 11.10 4.94
C SER A 102 -10.87 12.01 5.57
N MET A 103 -11.66 12.73 4.77
CA MET A 103 -12.78 13.52 5.26
C MET A 103 -14.02 12.68 5.57
N TYR A 104 -14.04 11.43 5.13
CA TYR A 104 -15.19 10.56 5.33
C TYR A 104 -15.14 9.92 6.72
N GLU A 105 -16.18 10.11 7.50
CA GLU A 105 -16.25 9.73 8.93
C GLU A 105 -15.97 8.24 9.18
N LYS A 106 -16.25 7.37 8.21
CA LYS A 106 -16.02 5.92 8.31
C LYS A 106 -14.60 5.49 7.93
N VAL A 107 -13.76 6.41 7.49
CA VAL A 107 -12.36 6.12 7.13
C VAL A 107 -11.46 6.42 8.32
N HIS A 108 -10.68 5.43 8.72
CA HIS A 108 -9.68 5.56 9.76
C HIS A 108 -8.28 5.53 9.16
N ARG A 109 -7.58 6.64 9.25
CA ARG A 109 -6.19 6.75 8.82
C ARG A 109 -5.27 6.39 9.98
N VAL A 110 -4.37 5.46 9.74
CA VAL A 110 -3.29 5.09 10.65
C VAL A 110 -1.96 5.45 10.00
N GLU A 111 -1.17 6.29 10.64
CA GLU A 111 0.17 6.66 10.20
C GLU A 111 1.21 5.83 10.96
N LEU A 112 2.05 5.13 10.20
CA LEU A 112 3.16 4.36 10.77
C LEU A 112 4.38 5.26 10.85
N LEU A 113 4.75 5.62 12.07
CA LEU A 113 5.94 6.43 12.34
C LEU A 113 7.19 5.53 12.42
N PRO A 114 8.39 6.09 12.16
CA PRO A 114 9.65 5.38 12.42
C PRO A 114 9.72 4.88 13.86
N LEU A 115 10.38 3.75 14.08
CA LEU A 115 10.54 3.16 15.39
C LEU A 115 11.30 4.10 16.32
N THR A 116 10.85 4.18 17.57
CA THR A 116 11.57 4.85 18.66
C THR A 116 12.52 3.88 19.37
N LYS A 117 13.43 4.40 20.21
CA LYS A 117 14.33 3.59 21.02
C LYS A 117 13.59 2.55 21.87
N ASP A 118 12.48 2.93 22.49
CA ASP A 118 11.66 2.04 23.32
C ASP A 118 11.01 0.93 22.47
N THR A 119 10.54 1.27 21.28
CA THR A 119 9.97 0.29 20.36
C THR A 119 11.04 -0.67 19.82
N VAL A 120 12.24 -0.16 19.48
CA VAL A 120 13.38 -1.00 19.08
C VAL A 120 13.73 -1.98 20.18
N LYS A 121 13.78 -1.51 21.44
CA LYS A 121 14.03 -2.36 22.61
C LYS A 121 12.99 -3.46 22.74
N ALA A 122 11.71 -3.11 22.72
CA ALA A 122 10.60 -4.06 22.85
C ALA A 122 10.59 -5.11 21.72
N VAL A 123 10.80 -4.68 20.46
CA VAL A 123 10.89 -5.58 19.31
C VAL A 123 12.09 -6.51 19.41
N SER A 124 13.24 -5.98 19.84
CA SER A 124 14.47 -6.76 19.98
C SER A 124 14.34 -7.81 21.08
N GLU A 125 13.80 -7.46 22.24
CA GLU A 125 13.53 -8.39 23.33
C GLU A 125 12.54 -9.49 22.95
N ALA A 126 11.49 -9.14 22.21
CA ALA A 126 10.49 -10.10 21.73
C ALA A 126 11.06 -11.04 20.65
N SER A 127 11.96 -10.53 19.80
CA SER A 127 12.55 -11.32 18.70
C SER A 127 13.69 -12.22 19.16
N GLN A 128 14.41 -11.84 20.21
CA GLN A 128 15.57 -12.54 20.72
C GLN A 128 15.59 -12.57 22.25
N PRO A 129 14.70 -13.36 22.87
CA PRO A 129 14.69 -13.48 24.32
C PRO A 129 16.01 -14.07 24.84
N GLY A 130 16.65 -13.38 25.79
CA GLY A 130 17.88 -13.82 26.44
C GLY A 130 19.18 -13.27 25.82
N VAL A 131 19.13 -12.47 24.76
CA VAL A 131 20.29 -11.69 24.30
C VAL A 131 20.36 -10.40 25.11
N PRO A 132 21.48 -10.14 25.85
CA PRO A 132 21.62 -8.90 26.59
C PRO A 132 21.79 -7.73 25.63
N LEU A 133 20.75 -6.91 25.54
CA LEU A 133 20.73 -5.70 24.72
C LEU A 133 21.10 -4.52 25.61
N THR A 134 22.32 -4.03 25.48
CA THR A 134 22.75 -2.81 26.15
C THR A 134 22.11 -1.59 25.46
N ASP A 135 22.04 -0.48 26.17
CA ASP A 135 21.53 0.79 25.63
C ASP A 135 22.30 1.29 24.40
N ASP A 136 23.59 0.96 24.32
CA ASP A 136 24.46 1.29 23.19
C ASP A 136 24.07 0.46 21.94
N ILE A 137 23.87 -0.86 22.12
CA ILE A 137 23.40 -1.74 21.04
C ILE A 137 22.04 -1.28 20.51
N ILE A 138 21.10 -0.94 21.40
CA ILE A 138 19.78 -0.45 21.01
C ILE A 138 19.89 0.88 20.24
N SER A 139 20.76 1.77 20.69
CA SER A 139 20.98 3.06 20.02
C SER A 139 21.62 2.87 18.64
N GLN A 140 22.54 1.94 18.50
CA GLN A 140 23.14 1.58 17.22
C GLN A 140 22.14 0.93 16.27
N LEU A 141 21.33 -0.03 16.75
CA LEU A 141 20.25 -0.65 15.96
C LEU A 141 19.24 0.37 15.46
N LEU A 142 18.88 1.36 16.28
CA LEU A 142 17.99 2.44 15.88
C LEU A 142 18.61 3.32 14.79
N ALA A 143 19.87 3.69 14.95
CA ALA A 143 20.61 4.51 13.99
C ALA A 143 20.78 3.79 12.65
N ASP A 144 21.22 2.51 12.68
CA ASP A 144 21.50 1.73 11.48
C ASP A 144 20.22 1.33 10.72
N SER A 145 19.12 1.10 11.45
CA SER A 145 17.81 0.80 10.85
C SER A 145 17.03 2.03 10.41
N GLU A 146 17.47 3.23 10.79
CA GLU A 146 16.75 4.49 10.55
C GLU A 146 15.28 4.42 11.03
N GLY A 147 15.01 3.62 12.06
CA GLY A 147 13.65 3.35 12.55
C GLY A 147 12.80 2.47 11.65
N ASN A 148 13.37 1.82 10.66
CA ASN A 148 12.68 0.91 9.75
C ASN A 148 12.63 -0.51 10.36
N LEU A 149 11.41 -1.03 10.57
CA LEU A 149 11.21 -2.34 11.19
C LEU A 149 11.81 -3.49 10.35
N PHE A 150 11.79 -3.40 9.03
CA PHE A 150 12.36 -4.43 8.16
C PHE A 150 13.87 -4.49 8.36
N LEU A 151 14.55 -3.34 8.28
CA LEU A 151 16.00 -3.25 8.52
C LEU A 151 16.36 -3.70 9.94
N LEU A 152 15.60 -3.29 10.94
CA LEU A 152 15.79 -3.74 12.30
C LEU A 152 15.76 -5.27 12.43
N LYS A 153 14.79 -5.93 11.79
CA LYS A 153 14.70 -7.40 11.79
C LYS A 153 15.89 -8.06 11.14
N GLU A 154 16.40 -7.52 10.03
CA GLU A 154 17.59 -8.02 9.35
C GLU A 154 18.84 -7.87 10.26
N TYR A 155 18.99 -6.72 10.90
CA TYR A 155 20.07 -6.49 11.85
C TYR A 155 19.99 -7.44 13.06
N LEU A 156 18.82 -7.65 13.63
CA LEU A 156 18.63 -8.59 14.72
C LEU A 156 18.94 -10.04 14.31
N MET A 157 18.51 -10.46 13.11
CA MET A 157 18.78 -11.80 12.60
C MET A 157 20.28 -12.04 12.41
N ALA A 158 20.97 -11.05 11.91
CA ALA A 158 22.42 -11.15 11.70
C ALA A 158 23.20 -11.06 13.03
N LEU A 159 22.78 -10.22 13.98
CA LEU A 159 23.34 -10.20 15.34
C LEU A 159 23.24 -11.58 16.00
N LYS A 160 22.11 -12.27 15.83
CA LYS A 160 21.92 -13.64 16.30
C LYS A 160 22.91 -14.63 15.67
N THR A 161 23.23 -14.44 14.40
CA THR A 161 24.04 -15.38 13.62
C THR A 161 25.55 -15.15 13.82
N THR A 162 25.98 -13.89 13.87
CA THR A 162 27.39 -13.50 13.91
C THR A 162 27.90 -13.07 15.30
N GLY A 163 26.97 -12.74 16.20
CA GLY A 163 27.30 -12.21 17.54
C GLY A 163 27.85 -10.79 17.55
N SER A 164 27.95 -10.11 16.39
CA SER A 164 28.50 -8.76 16.24
C SER A 164 27.67 -7.93 15.24
N LEU A 165 27.64 -6.62 15.46
CA LEU A 165 27.03 -5.64 14.54
C LEU A 165 28.03 -5.12 13.49
N ASP A 166 29.34 -5.36 13.66
CA ASP A 166 30.40 -4.70 12.88
C ASP A 166 30.39 -5.01 11.37
N ASN A 167 29.84 -6.16 10.96
CA ASN A 167 29.80 -6.58 9.56
C ASN A 167 28.39 -6.46 8.94
N LEU A 168 27.42 -5.96 9.68
CA LEU A 168 26.00 -6.00 9.30
C LEU A 168 25.62 -4.96 8.28
N THR A 169 26.15 -3.75 8.43
CA THR A 169 25.88 -2.64 7.52
C THR A 169 26.30 -2.99 6.09
N GLU A 170 27.37 -3.73 5.92
CA GLU A 170 27.87 -4.12 4.59
C GLU A 170 27.07 -5.29 3.99
N ASN A 171 26.66 -6.25 4.80
CA ASN A 171 25.82 -7.37 4.38
C ASN A 171 24.41 -6.91 3.98
N VAL A 172 23.79 -6.05 4.78
CA VAL A 172 22.47 -5.47 4.46
C VAL A 172 22.55 -4.60 3.22
N ARG A 173 23.58 -3.75 3.08
CA ARG A 173 23.83 -2.97 1.86
C ARG A 173 24.07 -3.87 0.65
N THR A 174 24.71 -5.00 0.80
CA THR A 174 24.96 -5.96 -0.29
C THR A 174 23.67 -6.66 -0.71
N ILE A 175 22.79 -7.01 0.22
CA ILE A 175 21.46 -7.57 -0.09
C ILE A 175 20.64 -6.55 -0.87
N PHE A 176 20.60 -5.27 -0.46
CA PHE A 176 19.92 -4.20 -1.20
C PHE A 176 20.54 -3.95 -2.57
N ARG A 177 21.87 -3.89 -2.67
CA ARG A 177 22.55 -3.73 -3.97
C ARG A 177 22.24 -4.87 -4.93
N ASN A 178 22.27 -6.10 -4.45
CA ASN A 178 21.98 -7.28 -5.27
C ASN A 178 20.50 -7.33 -5.67
N GLY A 179 19.58 -6.90 -4.79
CA GLY A 179 18.17 -6.74 -5.12
C GLY A 179 17.94 -5.66 -6.17
N CYS A 180 18.58 -4.49 -6.02
CA CYS A 180 18.50 -3.41 -7.02
C CYS A 180 19.24 -3.73 -8.33
N ALA A 181 20.32 -4.53 -8.29
CA ALA A 181 21.03 -4.94 -9.50
C ALA A 181 20.26 -5.97 -10.33
N ALA A 182 19.30 -6.67 -9.72
CA ALA A 182 18.40 -7.59 -10.42
C ALA A 182 17.25 -6.89 -11.16
N LEU A 183 17.03 -5.59 -10.89
CA LEU A 183 16.02 -4.77 -11.59
C LEU A 183 16.60 -4.27 -12.91
N SER A 184 15.80 -4.30 -13.98
CA SER A 184 16.14 -3.72 -15.27
C SER A 184 16.29 -2.20 -15.16
N ASP A 185 16.97 -1.56 -16.14
CA ASP A 185 17.14 -0.10 -16.17
C ASP A 185 15.80 0.64 -16.32
N GLU A 186 14.73 -0.04 -16.76
CA GLU A 186 13.36 0.49 -16.84
C GLU A 186 12.59 0.40 -15.50
N GLU A 187 13.10 -0.40 -14.54
CA GLU A 187 12.49 -0.62 -13.22
C GLU A 187 13.21 0.18 -12.10
N ARG A 188 14.27 0.94 -12.45
CA ARG A 188 15.02 1.82 -11.54
C ARG A 188 14.50 3.24 -11.57
#